data_ead92448dba1af3b626f5a023624d124
#
_entry.id   ead92448dba1af3b626f5a023624d124
#
_cell.length_a   1.000
_cell.length_b   1.000
_cell.length_c   1.000
_cell.angle_alpha   90.00
_cell.angle_beta   90.00
_cell.angle_gamma   90.00
#
_symmetry.space_group_name_H-M   'P 1'
#
loop_
_entity.id
_entity.type
_entity.pdbx_description
1 polymer ?
#
loop_
_entity_poly.entity_id
_entity_poly.type
_entity_poly.pdbx_seq_one_letter_code
_entity_poly.pdbx_strand_id
1 'polypeptide(L)'
;MKLLVCAMEASSNIHLKELKKYLNNDVELVGVFDKELGNPLYDLTALAIMGIVDALKKLRFFFKLRDELVDLAKDSDKVLLMDSSGFNLPLAKKLRETYPNKEIIYYILPQAWAWKKGRVAKLEKYCTKLCSIIPFESEMYSDKNKITYVGHPLLDEIKDFKEELSNTNKIAFM
;
A
#
# COMPACT_ATOMS: atom_id res chain seq x y z
N MET A 1 -14.00 13.69 3.51
CA MET A 1 -12.54 13.52 3.66
C MET A 1 -11.96 13.01 2.35
N LYS A 2 -10.85 13.61 1.88
CA LYS A 2 -10.18 13.20 0.65
C LYS A 2 -8.92 12.38 0.95
N LEU A 3 -8.88 11.13 0.49
CA LEU A 3 -7.80 10.18 0.75
C LEU A 3 -7.03 9.89 -0.55
N LEU A 4 -5.77 10.32 -0.61
CA LEU A 4 -4.87 9.94 -1.69
C LEU A 4 -4.43 8.50 -1.51
N VAL A 5 -4.70 7.65 -2.47
CA VAL A 5 -4.35 6.22 -2.45
C VAL A 5 -3.35 5.91 -3.56
N CYS A 6 -2.32 5.12 -3.22
CA CYS A 6 -1.41 4.53 -4.18
C CYS A 6 -1.36 3.02 -3.99
N ALA A 7 -2.18 2.29 -4.78
CA ALA A 7 -2.32 0.84 -4.80
C ALA A 7 -2.05 0.33 -6.22
N MET A 8 -0.78 0.08 -6.55
CA MET A 8 -0.33 -0.18 -7.92
C MET A 8 -0.38 -1.66 -8.32
N GLU A 9 -0.69 -2.57 -7.39
CA GLU A 9 -0.71 -4.01 -7.62
C GLU A 9 -2.13 -4.56 -7.48
N ALA A 10 -2.44 -5.64 -8.18
CA ALA A 10 -3.77 -6.27 -8.10
C ALA A 10 -4.10 -6.69 -6.66
N SER A 11 -3.12 -7.26 -5.94
CA SER A 11 -3.26 -7.64 -4.53
C SER A 11 -3.62 -6.46 -3.64
N SER A 12 -2.93 -5.32 -3.80
CA SER A 12 -3.22 -4.13 -3.00
C SER A 12 -4.62 -3.57 -3.27
N ASN A 13 -5.17 -3.75 -4.48
CA ASN A 13 -6.55 -3.33 -4.79
C ASN A 13 -7.60 -4.26 -4.17
N ILE A 14 -7.33 -5.58 -4.04
CA ILE A 14 -8.17 -6.48 -3.26
C ILE A 14 -8.26 -5.98 -1.82
N HIS A 15 -7.12 -5.69 -1.21
CA HIS A 15 -7.08 -5.17 0.16
C HIS A 15 -7.70 -3.77 0.30
N LEU A 16 -7.57 -2.91 -0.71
CA LEU A 16 -8.24 -1.61 -0.73
C LEU A 16 -9.76 -1.76 -0.80
N LYS A 17 -10.25 -2.73 -1.56
CA LYS A 17 -11.68 -3.05 -1.65
C LYS A 17 -12.25 -3.46 -0.28
N GLU A 18 -11.52 -4.30 0.46
CA GLU A 18 -11.90 -4.68 1.81
C GLU A 18 -11.86 -3.48 2.77
N LEU A 19 -10.76 -2.72 2.78
CA LEU A 19 -10.62 -1.51 3.59
C LEU A 19 -11.76 -0.51 3.34
N LYS A 20 -12.18 -0.36 2.08
CA LYS A 20 -13.27 0.56 1.71
C LYS A 20 -14.59 0.27 2.43
N LYS A 21 -14.87 -0.98 2.80
CA LYS A 21 -16.08 -1.35 3.55
C LYS A 21 -16.14 -0.71 4.94
N TYR A 22 -14.98 -0.35 5.50
CA TYR A 22 -14.84 0.25 6.83
C TYR A 22 -14.63 1.77 6.79
N LEU A 23 -14.49 2.34 5.60
CA LEU A 23 -14.41 3.79 5.45
C LEU A 23 -15.81 4.40 5.46
N ASN A 24 -15.93 5.60 6.02
CA ASN A 24 -17.16 6.36 5.95
C ASN A 24 -17.53 6.69 4.49
N ASN A 25 -18.82 6.79 4.20
CA ASN A 25 -19.32 7.07 2.85
C ASN A 25 -18.89 8.42 2.28
N ASP A 26 -18.47 9.36 3.12
CA ASP A 26 -17.97 10.68 2.74
C ASP A 26 -16.47 10.70 2.37
N VAL A 27 -15.81 9.53 2.39
CA VAL A 27 -14.39 9.43 1.99
C VAL A 27 -14.29 9.32 0.48
N GLU A 28 -13.74 10.37 -0.13
CA GLU A 28 -13.38 10.40 -1.54
C GLU A 28 -11.98 9.80 -1.74
N LEU A 29 -11.88 8.76 -2.56
CA LEU A 29 -10.60 8.17 -2.96
C LEU A 29 -10.09 8.85 -4.24
N VAL A 30 -8.82 9.28 -4.22
CA VAL A 30 -8.12 9.84 -5.37
C VAL A 30 -6.73 9.21 -5.51
N GLY A 31 -6.17 9.17 -6.71
CA GLY A 31 -4.82 8.64 -6.92
C GLY A 31 -4.75 7.46 -7.88
N VAL A 32 -4.03 6.39 -7.52
CA VAL A 32 -3.81 5.21 -8.36
C VAL A 32 -4.40 3.98 -7.69
N PHE A 33 -5.43 3.44 -8.30
CA PHE A 33 -6.13 2.23 -7.85
C PHE A 33 -7.07 1.73 -8.97
N ASP A 34 -7.72 0.60 -8.75
CA ASP A 34 -8.69 0.02 -9.70
C ASP A 34 -9.93 0.92 -9.82
N LYS A 35 -10.33 1.23 -11.05
CA LYS A 35 -11.52 2.04 -11.38
C LYS A 35 -12.83 1.52 -10.78
N GLU A 36 -12.92 0.23 -10.45
CA GLU A 36 -14.09 -0.32 -9.77
C GLU A 36 -14.27 0.25 -8.34
N LEU A 37 -13.20 0.81 -7.76
CA LEU A 37 -13.21 1.39 -6.42
C LEU A 37 -13.53 2.88 -6.38
N GLY A 38 -13.55 3.56 -7.53
CA GLY A 38 -13.81 5.00 -7.61
C GLY A 38 -13.28 5.62 -8.90
N ASN A 39 -12.91 6.90 -8.84
CA ASN A 39 -12.39 7.66 -9.98
C ASN A 39 -10.87 7.91 -9.81
N PRO A 40 -9.99 6.95 -10.15
CA PRO A 40 -8.56 7.13 -10.01
C PRO A 40 -7.99 8.11 -11.05
N LEU A 41 -6.86 8.75 -10.72
CA LEU A 41 -6.06 9.49 -11.69
C LEU A 41 -5.51 8.56 -12.77
N TYR A 42 -5.08 7.37 -12.36
CA TYR A 42 -4.67 6.27 -13.23
C TYR A 42 -5.29 4.96 -12.73
N ASP A 43 -5.96 4.28 -13.63
CA ASP A 43 -6.48 2.93 -13.40
C ASP A 43 -5.33 1.89 -13.44
N LEU A 44 -5.40 0.90 -12.57
CA LEU A 44 -4.46 -0.22 -12.53
C LEU A 44 -4.35 -0.94 -13.88
N THR A 45 -5.47 -1.12 -14.58
CA THR A 45 -5.51 -1.77 -15.89
C THR A 45 -4.69 -0.99 -16.92
N ALA A 46 -4.77 0.34 -16.91
CA ALA A 46 -3.96 1.20 -17.79
C ALA A 46 -2.47 1.06 -17.52
N LEU A 47 -2.07 0.91 -16.26
CA LEU A 47 -0.66 0.67 -15.88
C LEU A 47 -0.16 -0.71 -16.34
N ALA A 48 -1.00 -1.73 -16.30
CA ALA A 48 -0.66 -3.08 -16.76
C ALA A 48 -0.47 -3.13 -18.30
N ILE A 49 -1.28 -2.40 -19.06
CA ILE A 49 -1.20 -2.31 -20.54
C ILE A 49 0.09 -1.62 -21.00
N MET A 50 0.66 -0.73 -20.18
CA MET A 50 1.97 -0.10 -20.46
C MET A 50 3.16 -1.09 -20.36
N GLY A 51 2.88 -2.39 -20.29
CA GLY A 51 3.86 -3.47 -20.25
C GLY A 51 4.84 -3.47 -21.41
N ILE A 52 6.13 -3.66 -21.09
CA ILE A 52 7.25 -4.04 -21.97
C ILE A 52 7.73 -2.99 -23.00
N VAL A 53 7.09 -1.86 -23.17
CA VAL A 53 7.61 -0.84 -24.10
C VAL A 53 8.66 0.00 -23.39
N ASP A 54 9.91 -0.06 -23.88
CA ASP A 54 11.05 0.80 -23.57
C ASP A 54 11.22 1.22 -22.08
N ALA A 55 12.21 0.65 -21.39
CA ALA A 55 12.49 0.90 -19.97
C ALA A 55 12.66 2.40 -19.64
N LEU A 56 13.17 3.21 -20.58
CA LEU A 56 13.34 4.65 -20.40
C LEU A 56 12.00 5.39 -20.41
N LYS A 57 11.05 5.00 -21.25
CA LYS A 57 9.70 5.57 -21.26
C LYS A 57 8.96 5.22 -19.98
N LYS A 58 9.13 3.99 -19.50
CA LYS A 58 8.57 3.52 -18.23
C LYS A 58 9.11 4.32 -17.05
N LEU A 59 10.41 4.58 -17.02
CA LEU A 59 11.02 5.37 -15.94
C LEU A 59 10.52 6.83 -15.94
N ARG A 60 10.45 7.47 -17.10
CA ARG A 60 9.89 8.83 -17.24
C ARG A 60 8.44 8.90 -16.80
N PHE A 61 7.65 7.90 -17.16
CA PHE A 61 6.26 7.80 -16.72
C PHE A 61 6.15 7.72 -15.19
N PHE A 62 6.94 6.88 -14.52
CA PHE A 62 6.90 6.77 -13.06
C PHE A 62 7.36 8.04 -12.34
N PHE A 63 8.31 8.78 -12.89
CA PHE A 63 8.67 10.09 -12.35
C PHE A 63 7.52 11.09 -12.51
N LYS A 64 6.88 11.15 -13.66
CA LYS A 64 5.72 11.99 -13.91
C LYS A 64 4.57 11.63 -12.97
N LEU A 65 4.22 10.34 -12.87
CA LEU A 65 3.19 9.84 -11.98
C LEU A 65 3.45 10.23 -10.52
N ARG A 66 4.70 10.07 -10.06
CA ARG A 66 5.09 10.48 -8.71
C ARG A 66 4.83 11.97 -8.48
N ASP A 67 5.22 12.81 -9.42
CA ASP A 67 5.09 14.27 -9.29
C ASP A 67 3.59 14.68 -9.32
N GLU A 68 2.78 14.06 -10.18
CA GLU A 68 1.31 14.25 -10.19
C GLU A 68 0.64 13.81 -8.89
N LEU A 69 1.10 12.69 -8.28
CA LEU A 69 0.59 12.25 -6.98
C LEU A 69 1.01 13.19 -5.84
N VAL A 70 2.21 13.77 -5.93
CA VAL A 70 2.64 14.79 -4.96
C VAL A 70 1.77 16.05 -5.09
N ASP A 71 1.47 16.49 -6.31
CA ASP A 71 0.57 17.63 -6.52
C ASP A 71 -0.86 17.35 -6.00
N LEU A 72 -1.38 16.14 -6.28
CA LEU A 72 -2.70 15.72 -5.80
C LEU A 72 -2.78 15.64 -4.27
N ALA A 73 -1.66 15.33 -3.61
CA ALA A 73 -1.58 15.29 -2.16
C ALA A 73 -1.78 16.66 -1.49
N LYS A 74 -1.61 17.77 -2.23
CA LYS A 74 -1.86 19.12 -1.71
C LYS A 74 -3.27 19.24 -1.15
N ASP A 75 -4.24 18.79 -1.94
CA ASP A 75 -5.68 18.92 -1.64
C ASP A 75 -6.28 17.66 -0.99
N SER A 76 -5.44 16.71 -0.59
CA SER A 76 -5.84 15.50 0.10
C SER A 76 -5.61 15.64 1.60
N ASP A 77 -6.53 15.11 2.41
CA ASP A 77 -6.42 15.15 3.87
C ASP A 77 -5.32 14.20 4.36
N LYS A 78 -5.26 13.01 3.79
CA LYS A 78 -4.32 11.95 4.15
C LYS A 78 -3.81 11.22 2.90
N VAL A 79 -2.70 10.51 3.07
CA VAL A 79 -2.10 9.65 2.04
C VAL A 79 -2.05 8.21 2.54
N LEU A 80 -2.52 7.27 1.73
CA LEU A 80 -2.45 5.83 1.94
C LEU A 80 -1.58 5.19 0.85
N LEU A 81 -0.44 4.66 1.24
CA LEU A 81 0.47 3.92 0.36
C LEU A 81 0.32 2.44 0.66
N MET A 82 0.15 1.62 -0.39
CA MET A 82 -0.07 0.18 -0.24
C MET A 82 0.94 -0.60 -1.05
N ASP A 83 1.66 -1.52 -0.40
CA ASP A 83 2.65 -2.40 -1.03
C ASP A 83 3.64 -1.64 -1.96
N SER A 84 4.00 -2.19 -3.13
CA SER A 84 4.79 -1.56 -4.22
C SER A 84 5.95 -0.67 -3.74
N SER A 85 6.75 -1.18 -2.81
CA SER A 85 7.79 -0.40 -2.12
C SER A 85 8.83 0.25 -3.05
N GLY A 86 9.01 -0.28 -4.27
CA GLY A 86 9.89 0.30 -5.28
C GLY A 86 9.45 1.70 -5.72
N PHE A 87 8.13 1.94 -5.77
CA PHE A 87 7.54 3.23 -6.10
C PHE A 87 7.11 4.02 -4.85
N ASN A 88 6.46 3.36 -3.92
CA ASN A 88 5.85 4.03 -2.76
C ASN A 88 6.87 4.61 -1.77
N LEU A 89 8.06 4.03 -1.61
CA LEU A 89 9.09 4.63 -0.74
C LEU A 89 9.70 5.92 -1.31
N PRO A 90 10.08 6.01 -2.60
CA PRO A 90 10.42 7.28 -3.24
C PRO A 90 9.29 8.33 -3.18
N LEU A 91 8.03 7.90 -3.36
CA LEU A 91 6.87 8.78 -3.24
C LEU A 91 6.71 9.30 -1.82
N ALA A 92 6.78 8.42 -0.80
CA ALA A 92 6.72 8.80 0.61
C ALA A 92 7.80 9.82 0.99
N LYS A 93 9.04 9.61 0.49
CA LYS A 93 10.13 10.57 0.66
C LYS A 93 9.76 11.94 0.10
N LYS A 94 9.33 12.00 -1.17
CA LYS A 94 9.00 13.25 -1.85
C LYS A 94 7.82 13.97 -1.18
N LEU A 95 6.79 13.22 -0.78
CA LEU A 95 5.65 13.75 -0.03
C LEU A 95 6.07 14.37 1.30
N ARG A 96 6.94 13.70 2.07
CA ARG A 96 7.45 14.20 3.36
C ARG A 96 8.31 15.44 3.19
N GLU A 97 9.11 15.52 2.12
CA GLU A 97 9.93 16.70 1.80
C GLU A 97 9.06 17.89 1.36
N THR A 98 7.98 17.64 0.62
CA THR A 98 7.09 18.69 0.10
C THR A 98 6.06 19.13 1.16
N TYR A 99 5.52 18.19 1.92
CA TYR A 99 4.48 18.42 2.93
C TYR A 99 4.89 17.81 4.28
N PRO A 100 5.71 18.50 5.09
CA PRO A 100 6.27 17.95 6.32
C PRO A 100 5.25 17.44 7.34
N ASN A 101 4.05 18.02 7.36
CA ASN A 101 2.99 17.69 8.32
C ASN A 101 1.91 16.76 7.76
N LYS A 102 2.04 16.31 6.50
CA LYS A 102 1.05 15.42 5.88
C LYS A 102 1.03 14.07 6.59
N GLU A 103 -0.16 13.57 6.90
CA GLU A 103 -0.32 12.20 7.41
C GLU A 103 -0.13 11.21 6.27
N ILE A 104 0.92 10.40 6.37
CA ILE A 104 1.28 9.38 5.39
C ILE A 104 1.20 8.02 6.08
N ILE A 105 0.24 7.21 5.67
CA ILE A 105 -0.03 5.88 6.19
C ILE A 105 0.54 4.88 5.19
N TYR A 106 1.32 3.91 5.67
CA TYR A 106 1.76 2.79 4.84
C TYR A 106 1.06 1.52 5.31
N TYR A 107 0.23 0.94 4.45
CA TYR A 107 -0.53 -0.27 4.71
C TYR A 107 0.01 -1.42 3.86
N ILE A 108 0.14 -2.60 4.46
CA ILE A 108 0.82 -3.77 3.89
C ILE A 108 2.29 -3.44 3.64
N LEU A 109 3.07 -3.57 4.71
CA LEU A 109 4.48 -3.19 4.71
C LEU A 109 5.29 -4.10 3.78
N PRO A 110 6.33 -3.58 3.13
CA PRO A 110 7.23 -4.42 2.36
C PRO A 110 7.94 -5.41 3.28
N GLN A 111 8.13 -6.64 2.83
CA GLN A 111 8.77 -7.73 3.58
C GLN A 111 10.27 -7.43 3.88
N ALA A 112 10.50 -6.37 4.66
CA ALA A 112 11.85 -5.93 5.02
C ALA A 112 12.56 -6.93 5.96
N TRP A 113 11.81 -7.81 6.60
CA TRP A 113 12.29 -8.90 7.43
C TRP A 113 13.03 -9.98 6.62
N ALA A 114 12.59 -10.23 5.39
CA ALA A 114 13.22 -11.24 4.52
C ALA A 114 14.45 -10.66 3.82
N TRP A 115 14.40 -9.41 3.37
CA TRP A 115 15.46 -8.77 2.60
C TRP A 115 15.32 -7.24 2.59
N LYS A 116 16.43 -6.54 2.30
CA LYS A 116 16.47 -5.06 2.25
C LYS A 116 16.03 -4.37 3.55
N LYS A 117 16.64 -4.76 4.69
CA LYS A 117 16.37 -4.18 6.03
C LYS A 117 16.42 -2.64 6.07
N GLY A 118 17.19 -1.98 5.20
CA GLY A 118 17.23 -0.52 5.10
C GLY A 118 15.89 0.15 4.71
N ARG A 119 14.86 -0.64 4.29
CA ARG A 119 13.50 -0.12 4.09
C ARG A 119 12.83 0.30 5.38
N VAL A 120 13.10 -0.38 6.50
CA VAL A 120 12.54 -0.06 7.82
C VAL A 120 12.83 1.39 8.19
N ALA A 121 14.10 1.79 8.16
CA ALA A 121 14.51 3.16 8.48
C ALA A 121 13.84 4.21 7.56
N LYS A 122 13.62 3.88 6.28
CA LYS A 122 12.93 4.78 5.34
C LYS A 122 11.43 4.91 5.67
N LEU A 123 10.78 3.81 6.02
CA LEU A 123 9.38 3.80 6.44
C LEU A 123 9.18 4.64 7.70
N GLU A 124 10.01 4.43 8.73
CA GLU A 124 9.97 5.22 9.97
C GLU A 124 10.22 6.71 9.72
N LYS A 125 11.15 7.04 8.79
CA LYS A 125 11.50 8.43 8.50
C LYS A 125 10.40 9.17 7.74
N TYR A 126 9.76 8.52 6.76
CA TYR A 126 8.88 9.22 5.82
C TYR A 126 7.40 9.05 6.12
N CYS A 127 7.00 7.96 6.77
CA CYS A 127 5.60 7.69 7.11
C CYS A 127 5.27 8.14 8.54
N THR A 128 3.99 8.47 8.76
CA THR A 128 3.46 8.79 10.09
C THR A 128 2.90 7.57 10.78
N LYS A 129 2.29 6.66 10.01
CA LYS A 129 1.71 5.40 10.50
C LYS A 129 2.10 4.25 9.60
N LEU A 130 2.33 3.10 10.21
CA LEU A 130 2.72 1.85 9.56
C LEU A 130 1.74 0.76 10.01
N CYS A 131 1.01 0.19 9.07
CA CYS A 131 0.03 -0.86 9.35
C CYS A 131 0.55 -2.20 8.84
N SER A 132 1.02 -3.03 9.77
CA SER A 132 1.53 -4.36 9.49
C SER A 132 0.40 -5.39 9.47
N ILE A 133 0.47 -6.31 8.51
CA ILE A 133 -0.43 -7.48 8.42
C ILE A 133 0.21 -8.76 8.98
N ILE A 134 1.48 -8.68 9.41
CA ILE A 134 2.22 -9.81 9.97
C ILE A 134 2.62 -9.47 11.42
N PRO A 135 2.32 -10.33 12.41
CA PRO A 135 2.47 -9.99 13.83
C PRO A 135 3.90 -9.63 14.24
N PHE A 136 4.90 -10.36 13.74
CA PHE A 136 6.30 -10.19 14.14
C PHE A 136 7.00 -8.99 13.47
N GLU A 137 6.41 -8.37 12.45
CA GLU A 137 7.03 -7.24 11.75
C GLU A 137 7.25 -6.04 12.68
N SER A 138 6.36 -5.86 13.65
CA SER A 138 6.48 -4.77 14.62
C SER A 138 7.79 -4.79 15.41
N GLU A 139 8.41 -5.96 15.58
CA GLU A 139 9.68 -6.10 16.30
C GLU A 139 10.85 -5.41 15.60
N MET A 140 10.76 -5.28 14.29
CA MET A 140 11.82 -4.69 13.46
C MET A 140 11.88 -3.16 13.50
N TYR A 141 10.82 -2.52 13.98
CA TYR A 141 10.71 -1.07 14.03
C TYR A 141 11.10 -0.53 15.38
N SER A 142 11.87 0.57 15.40
CA SER A 142 12.35 1.21 16.62
C SER A 142 11.26 2.08 17.26
N ASP A 143 10.47 2.79 16.45
CA ASP A 143 9.35 3.60 16.92
C ASP A 143 8.05 2.80 16.96
N LYS A 144 7.78 2.20 18.12
CA LYS A 144 6.59 1.38 18.33
C LYS A 144 5.27 2.18 18.26
N ASN A 145 5.32 3.50 18.40
CA ASN A 145 4.12 4.34 18.30
C ASN A 145 3.67 4.54 16.85
N LYS A 146 4.57 4.32 15.89
CA LYS A 146 4.25 4.43 14.46
C LYS A 146 3.68 3.16 13.86
N ILE A 147 3.97 1.99 14.44
CA ILE A 147 3.57 0.71 13.88
C ILE A 147 2.43 0.07 14.66
N THR A 148 1.44 -0.41 13.93
CA THR A 148 0.31 -1.16 14.47
C THR A 148 0.12 -2.44 13.67
N TYR A 149 0.00 -3.57 14.34
CA TYR A 149 -0.47 -4.81 13.72
C TYR A 149 -1.98 -4.72 13.55
N VAL A 150 -2.46 -4.78 12.32
CA VAL A 150 -3.88 -4.61 11.96
C VAL A 150 -4.56 -5.92 11.55
N GLY A 151 -3.84 -7.03 11.57
CA GLY A 151 -4.33 -8.32 11.07
C GLY A 151 -4.19 -8.43 9.54
N HIS A 152 -4.30 -9.67 9.06
CA HIS A 152 -4.25 -9.92 7.62
C HIS A 152 -5.66 -9.78 7.03
N PRO A 153 -5.90 -8.88 6.07
CA PRO A 153 -7.25 -8.56 5.57
C PRO A 153 -7.97 -9.75 4.93
N LEU A 154 -7.25 -10.73 4.39
CA LEU A 154 -7.87 -11.94 3.84
C LEU A 154 -8.46 -12.85 4.92
N LEU A 155 -8.14 -12.67 6.20
CA LEU A 155 -8.77 -13.44 7.28
C LEU A 155 -10.26 -13.11 7.42
N ASP A 156 -10.67 -11.91 7.04
CA ASP A 156 -12.08 -11.50 7.07
C ASP A 156 -12.92 -12.20 5.97
N GLU A 157 -12.26 -12.73 4.94
CA GLU A 157 -12.91 -13.51 3.87
C GLU A 157 -13.03 -15.00 4.19
N ILE A 158 -12.21 -15.50 5.13
CA ILE A 158 -12.21 -16.91 5.52
C ILE A 158 -13.31 -17.13 6.56
N LYS A 159 -14.44 -17.68 6.14
CA LYS A 159 -15.59 -17.96 7.01
C LYS A 159 -15.43 -19.26 7.80
N ASP A 160 -14.82 -20.26 7.18
CA ASP A 160 -14.64 -21.58 7.73
C ASP A 160 -13.17 -22.00 7.62
N PHE A 161 -12.51 -22.22 8.73
CA PHE A 161 -11.17 -22.79 8.79
C PHE A 161 -11.13 -23.96 9.76
N LYS A 162 -10.29 -24.94 9.45
CA LYS A 162 -10.10 -26.09 10.34
C LYS A 162 -9.15 -25.70 11.47
N GLU A 163 -9.62 -25.79 12.70
CA GLU A 163 -8.80 -25.61 13.89
C GLU A 163 -7.92 -26.82 14.19
N GLU A 164 -8.37 -28.03 13.76
CA GLU A 164 -7.62 -29.28 13.94
C GLU A 164 -7.02 -29.76 12.61
N LEU A 165 -5.73 -30.03 12.66
CA LEU A 165 -5.02 -30.66 11.55
C LEU A 165 -5.23 -32.17 11.63
N SER A 166 -6.02 -32.75 10.72
CA SER A 166 -6.08 -34.20 10.54
C SER A 166 -4.92 -34.65 9.65
N ASN A 167 -4.25 -35.76 10.01
CA ASN A 167 -3.29 -36.39 9.14
C ASN A 167 -4.00 -36.88 7.87
N THR A 168 -3.72 -36.22 6.75
CA THR A 168 -4.22 -36.64 5.44
C THR A 168 -3.02 -36.98 4.56
N ASN A 169 -3.15 -38.02 3.74
CA ASN A 169 -2.15 -38.37 2.70
C ASN A 169 -2.25 -37.42 1.48
N LYS A 170 -2.89 -36.27 1.63
CA LYS A 170 -3.09 -35.29 0.54
C LYS A 170 -2.04 -34.20 0.66
N ILE A 171 -1.36 -33.90 -0.43
CA ILE A 171 -0.46 -32.75 -0.58
C ILE A 171 -1.20 -31.68 -1.36
N ALA A 172 -1.34 -30.50 -0.78
CA ALA A 172 -1.81 -29.32 -1.51
C ALA A 172 -0.61 -28.65 -2.19
N PHE A 173 -0.68 -28.50 -3.49
CA PHE A 173 0.27 -27.72 -4.27
C PHE A 173 -0.41 -26.39 -4.63
N MET A 174 0.18 -25.27 -4.19
CA MET A 174 -0.31 -23.91 -4.45
C MET A 174 0.67 -23.14 -5.29
#